data_ccd86e689d6350bf85a97ebe7e7369b5
#
_entry.id   ccd86e689d6350bf85a97ebe7e7369b5
#
_cell.length_a   1.000
_cell.length_b   1.000
_cell.length_c   1.000
_cell.angle_alpha   90.00
_cell.angle_beta   90.00
_cell.angle_gamma   90.00
#
_symmetry.space_group_name_H-M   'P 1'
#
loop_
_entity.id
_entity.type
_entity.pdbx_description
1 polymer ?
#
loop_
_entity_poly.entity_id
_entity_poly.type
_entity_poly.pdbx_seq_one_letter_code
_entity_poly.pdbx_strand_id
1 'polypeptide(L)'
;MDILSLCRRMVMLFFCMACGFCAAKGGVMDTQSNKKLSALVVNVANPMQILASALTGERLLSTGQTLRLAGLIALIYLALIALSFPAVRLLRVRDAERGLYRFMFIFSNTGFLGYPVVESLLGSGAAFYVTIFVLFFQLFCWSYGASLMRGAARFRFQWKALRQPCVAASLAAFAVYLSGWQPPALLHQTVKYVGDITSPVVMLIVGCSLAQMRFKQIFGSWRIYALSALKLAAVPLLAYAVLRHVLTNEFALCVLTVLLCMPIATNTTILSYQYGADETAASSGVFVSTLLSLLTIPLMMKLLFGT
;
A
#
# COMPACT_ATOMS: atom_id res chain seq x y z
N MET A 1 -13.97 -10.76 15.57
CA MET A 1 -12.91 -9.80 15.14
C MET A 1 -11.97 -9.53 16.31
N ASP A 2 -10.68 -9.75 16.17
CA ASP A 2 -9.73 -9.36 17.20
C ASP A 2 -9.27 -7.90 16.97
N ILE A 3 -10.12 -6.96 17.40
CA ILE A 3 -9.83 -5.52 17.37
C ILE A 3 -8.53 -5.21 18.13
N LEU A 4 -8.22 -6.01 19.15
CA LEU A 4 -7.01 -5.84 19.95
C LEU A 4 -5.74 -6.11 19.12
N SER A 5 -5.74 -7.15 18.30
CA SER A 5 -4.63 -7.44 17.36
C SER A 5 -4.43 -6.31 16.34
N LEU A 6 -5.51 -5.76 15.80
CA LEU A 6 -5.45 -4.59 14.92
C LEU A 6 -4.84 -3.38 15.65
N CYS A 7 -5.32 -3.07 16.85
CA CYS A 7 -4.78 -1.96 17.64
C CYS A 7 -3.29 -2.16 17.98
N ARG A 8 -2.88 -3.36 18.36
CA ARG A 8 -1.46 -3.67 18.63
C ARG A 8 -0.57 -3.40 17.41
N ARG A 9 -0.97 -3.85 16.21
CA ARG A 9 -0.23 -3.60 14.97
C ARG A 9 -0.13 -2.11 14.66
N MET A 10 -1.22 -1.38 14.82
CA MET A 10 -1.24 0.07 14.62
C MET A 10 -0.32 0.79 15.61
N VAL A 11 -0.36 0.41 16.89
CA VAL A 11 0.55 0.97 17.92
C VAL A 11 2.01 0.74 17.56
N MET A 12 2.37 -0.45 17.05
CA MET A 12 3.75 -0.74 16.58
C MET A 12 4.16 0.20 15.44
N LEU A 13 3.29 0.44 14.45
CA LEU A 13 3.59 1.35 13.34
C LEU A 13 3.74 2.79 13.82
N PHE A 14 2.84 3.27 14.69
CA PHE A 14 2.95 4.61 15.28
C PHE A 14 4.17 4.77 16.17
N PHE A 15 4.56 3.71 16.90
CA PHE A 15 5.80 3.71 17.66
C PHE A 15 7.03 3.88 16.78
N CYS A 16 7.13 3.14 15.67
CA CYS A 16 8.20 3.32 14.70
C CYS A 16 8.19 4.74 14.10
N MET A 17 7.01 5.31 13.79
CA MET A 17 6.92 6.70 13.36
C MET A 17 7.40 7.67 14.42
N ALA A 18 7.05 7.46 15.70
CA ALA A 18 7.51 8.29 16.81
C ALA A 18 9.04 8.20 16.97
N CYS A 19 9.63 7.02 16.81
CA CYS A 19 11.10 6.86 16.81
C CYS A 19 11.75 7.68 15.68
N GLY A 20 11.19 7.63 14.46
CA GLY A 20 11.68 8.44 13.33
C GLY A 20 11.55 9.94 13.58
N PHE A 21 10.44 10.37 14.19
CA PHE A 21 10.21 11.76 14.61
C PHE A 21 11.25 12.20 15.64
N CYS A 22 11.49 11.41 16.68
CA CYS A 22 12.51 11.69 17.71
C CYS A 22 13.92 11.70 17.12
N ALA A 23 14.25 10.77 16.24
CA ALA A 23 15.54 10.72 15.56
C ALA A 23 15.81 11.98 14.73
N ALA A 24 14.78 12.51 14.08
CA ALA A 24 14.88 13.76 13.33
C ALA A 24 15.06 14.97 14.26
N LYS A 25 14.30 15.05 15.36
CA LYS A 25 14.45 16.11 16.36
C LYS A 25 15.81 16.07 17.07
N GLY A 26 16.36 14.87 17.25
CA GLY A 26 17.69 14.66 17.80
C GLY A 26 18.84 14.85 16.79
N GLY A 27 18.56 15.21 15.53
CA GLY A 27 19.57 15.45 14.51
C GLY A 27 20.21 14.17 13.91
N VAL A 28 19.70 12.99 14.25
CA VAL A 28 20.17 11.70 13.70
C VAL A 28 19.66 11.46 12.29
N MET A 29 18.45 11.96 11.98
CA MET A 29 17.82 11.85 10.66
C MET A 29 17.44 13.22 10.12
N ASP A 30 17.59 13.38 8.79
CA ASP A 30 17.24 14.58 8.04
C ASP A 30 16.65 14.23 6.66
N THR A 31 16.36 15.22 5.83
CA THR A 31 15.86 15.01 4.46
C THR A 31 16.83 14.19 3.60
N GLN A 32 18.15 14.35 3.80
CA GLN A 32 19.16 13.58 3.04
C GLN A 32 19.17 12.12 3.46
N SER A 33 19.09 11.84 4.75
CA SER A 33 18.96 10.50 5.31
C SER A 33 17.71 9.82 4.78
N ASN A 34 16.54 10.53 4.75
CA ASN A 34 15.30 10.00 4.19
C ASN A 34 15.44 9.60 2.73
N LYS A 35 16.11 10.41 1.90
CA LYS A 35 16.36 10.06 0.48
C LYS A 35 17.21 8.80 0.34
N LYS A 36 18.27 8.66 1.15
CA LYS A 36 19.16 7.48 1.14
C LYS A 36 18.41 6.22 1.62
N LEU A 37 17.66 6.32 2.71
CA LEU A 37 16.84 5.23 3.24
C LEU A 37 15.73 4.83 2.25
N SER A 38 15.07 5.79 1.61
CA SER A 38 14.07 5.52 0.56
C SER A 38 14.70 4.76 -0.62
N ALA A 39 15.91 5.13 -1.03
CA ALA A 39 16.63 4.43 -2.09
C ALA A 39 17.00 2.98 -1.68
N LEU A 40 17.42 2.76 -0.44
CA LEU A 40 17.69 1.43 0.12
C LEU A 40 16.41 0.57 0.10
N VAL A 41 15.30 1.13 0.58
CA VAL A 41 14.00 0.43 0.59
C VAL A 41 13.60 0.04 -0.84
N VAL A 42 13.62 0.96 -1.77
CA VAL A 42 13.16 0.73 -3.16
C VAL A 42 14.03 -0.27 -3.92
N ASN A 43 15.35 -0.22 -3.71
CA ASN A 43 16.28 -1.01 -4.52
C ASN A 43 16.69 -2.34 -3.88
N VAL A 44 16.50 -2.50 -2.56
CA VAL A 44 16.94 -3.70 -1.84
C VAL A 44 15.80 -4.30 -1.02
N ALA A 45 15.32 -3.61 0.01
CA ALA A 45 14.43 -4.22 1.00
C ALA A 45 13.05 -4.59 0.40
N ASN A 46 12.42 -3.67 -0.34
CA ASN A 46 11.09 -3.90 -0.92
C ASN A 46 11.09 -4.99 -2.02
N PRO A 47 12.05 -5.06 -2.95
CA PRO A 47 12.17 -6.22 -3.84
C PRO A 47 12.25 -7.56 -3.11
N MET A 48 13.01 -7.63 -2.01
CA MET A 48 13.09 -8.84 -1.19
C MET A 48 11.77 -9.14 -0.49
N GLN A 49 11.06 -8.13 0.02
CA GLN A 49 9.73 -8.30 0.60
C GLN A 49 8.72 -8.83 -0.42
N ILE A 50 8.74 -8.31 -1.65
CA ILE A 50 7.89 -8.77 -2.75
C ILE A 50 8.17 -10.24 -3.07
N LEU A 51 9.44 -10.61 -3.21
CA LEU A 51 9.82 -12.00 -3.47
C LEU A 51 9.40 -12.90 -2.30
N ALA A 52 9.68 -12.52 -1.05
CA ALA A 52 9.30 -13.29 0.12
C ALA A 52 7.80 -13.62 0.16
N SER A 53 6.94 -12.66 -0.25
CA SER A 53 5.49 -12.88 -0.25
C SER A 53 5.03 -13.98 -1.22
N ALA A 54 5.79 -14.25 -2.28
CA ALA A 54 5.49 -15.30 -3.25
C ALA A 54 6.12 -16.67 -2.89
N LEU A 55 7.12 -16.67 -2.01
CA LEU A 55 7.88 -17.87 -1.64
C LEU A 55 7.22 -18.68 -0.48
N THR A 56 6.00 -18.34 -0.07
CA THR A 56 5.29 -19.00 1.04
C THR A 56 4.85 -20.43 0.73
N GLY A 57 4.82 -20.82 -0.54
CA GLY A 57 4.60 -22.19 -0.99
C GLY A 57 3.17 -22.74 -0.87
N GLU A 58 2.25 -22.07 -0.20
CA GLU A 58 0.87 -22.53 -0.04
C GLU A 58 -0.01 -22.14 -1.24
N ARG A 59 -0.49 -23.14 -1.96
CA ARG A 59 -1.49 -22.95 -3.04
C ARG A 59 -2.88 -23.34 -2.52
N LEU A 60 -3.71 -22.33 -2.26
CA LEU A 60 -5.11 -22.54 -1.84
C LEU A 60 -6.10 -22.57 -3.01
N LEU A 61 -5.71 -22.14 -4.20
CA LEU A 61 -6.55 -22.09 -5.39
C LEU A 61 -5.89 -22.82 -6.56
N SER A 62 -6.72 -23.40 -7.44
CA SER A 62 -6.25 -23.90 -8.72
C SER A 62 -5.69 -22.78 -9.59
N THR A 63 -4.85 -23.13 -10.57
CA THR A 63 -4.27 -22.13 -11.49
C THR A 63 -5.36 -21.30 -12.19
N GLY A 64 -6.48 -21.92 -12.60
CA GLY A 64 -7.59 -21.18 -13.21
C GLY A 64 -8.29 -20.22 -12.27
N GLN A 65 -8.50 -20.59 -11.00
CA GLN A 65 -9.07 -19.70 -9.98
C GLN A 65 -8.12 -18.56 -9.66
N THR A 66 -6.82 -18.83 -9.58
CA THR A 66 -5.78 -17.83 -9.37
C THR A 66 -5.75 -16.80 -10.50
N LEU A 67 -5.83 -17.25 -11.75
CA LEU A 67 -5.87 -16.32 -12.91
C LEU A 67 -7.14 -15.48 -12.93
N ARG A 68 -8.30 -16.04 -12.56
CA ARG A 68 -9.55 -15.28 -12.44
C ARG A 68 -9.44 -14.20 -11.34
N LEU A 69 -8.91 -14.57 -10.18
CA LEU A 69 -8.66 -13.64 -9.08
C LEU A 69 -7.67 -12.53 -9.50
N ALA A 70 -6.58 -12.90 -10.16
CA ALA A 70 -5.60 -11.97 -10.70
C ALA A 70 -6.23 -10.99 -11.71
N GLY A 71 -7.03 -11.49 -12.63
CA GLY A 71 -7.78 -10.67 -13.58
C GLY A 71 -8.74 -9.69 -12.89
N LEU A 72 -9.46 -10.14 -11.86
CA LEU A 72 -10.34 -9.30 -11.06
C LEU A 72 -9.58 -8.19 -10.33
N ILE A 73 -8.44 -8.53 -9.70
CA ILE A 73 -7.59 -7.55 -9.02
C ILE A 73 -7.03 -6.52 -10.02
N ALA A 74 -6.62 -6.96 -11.21
CA ALA A 74 -6.21 -6.04 -12.26
C ALA A 74 -7.35 -5.07 -12.66
N LEU A 75 -8.58 -5.58 -12.80
CA LEU A 75 -9.76 -4.75 -13.07
C LEU A 75 -10.05 -3.76 -11.93
N ILE A 76 -9.88 -4.17 -10.67
CA ILE A 76 -10.01 -3.26 -9.51
C ILE A 76 -9.01 -2.11 -9.64
N TYR A 77 -7.73 -2.37 -9.95
CA TYR A 77 -6.75 -1.31 -10.15
C TYR A 77 -7.09 -0.40 -11.33
N LEU A 78 -7.56 -0.95 -12.44
CA LEU A 78 -8.01 -0.15 -13.59
C LEU A 78 -9.22 0.74 -13.23
N ALA A 79 -10.18 0.21 -12.45
CA ALA A 79 -11.31 0.98 -11.95
C ALA A 79 -10.86 2.10 -10.99
N LEU A 80 -9.94 1.82 -10.06
CA LEU A 80 -9.37 2.83 -9.17
C LEU A 80 -8.63 3.92 -9.95
N ILE A 81 -7.88 3.55 -10.99
CA ILE A 81 -7.23 4.50 -11.90
C ILE A 81 -8.27 5.38 -12.58
N ALA A 82 -9.34 4.80 -13.13
CA ALA A 82 -10.41 5.54 -13.77
C ALA A 82 -11.13 6.49 -12.78
N LEU A 83 -11.47 6.00 -11.58
CA LEU A 83 -12.12 6.77 -10.53
C LEU A 83 -11.22 7.88 -9.95
N SER A 84 -9.90 7.73 -10.04
CA SER A 84 -8.97 8.76 -9.57
C SER A 84 -9.08 10.09 -10.32
N PHE A 85 -9.51 10.08 -11.59
CA PHE A 85 -9.68 11.30 -12.39
C PHE A 85 -10.83 12.18 -11.86
N PRO A 86 -12.06 11.67 -11.71
CA PRO A 86 -13.14 12.48 -11.13
C PRO A 86 -12.89 12.83 -9.67
N ALA A 87 -12.27 11.94 -8.87
CA ALA A 87 -11.97 12.21 -7.46
C ALA A 87 -11.07 13.43 -7.30
N VAL A 88 -9.98 13.54 -8.07
CA VAL A 88 -9.05 14.68 -8.02
C VAL A 88 -9.69 15.96 -8.55
N ARG A 89 -10.59 15.88 -9.54
CA ARG A 89 -11.37 17.03 -10.02
C ARG A 89 -12.34 17.54 -8.96
N LEU A 90 -13.05 16.64 -8.29
CA LEU A 90 -13.96 16.94 -7.19
C LEU A 90 -13.26 17.67 -6.05
N LEU A 91 -12.04 17.24 -5.72
CA LEU A 91 -11.20 17.85 -4.69
C LEU A 91 -10.54 19.17 -5.13
N ARG A 92 -10.74 19.59 -6.37
CA ARG A 92 -10.13 20.82 -6.95
C ARG A 92 -8.63 20.89 -6.71
N VAL A 93 -7.94 19.76 -6.94
CA VAL A 93 -6.49 19.66 -6.76
C VAL A 93 -5.78 20.40 -7.90
N ARG A 94 -4.71 21.14 -7.55
CA ARG A 94 -3.88 21.87 -8.52
C ARG A 94 -3.24 20.92 -9.51
N ASP A 95 -3.04 21.34 -10.74
CA ASP A 95 -2.51 20.50 -11.82
C ASP A 95 -1.16 19.85 -11.47
N ALA A 96 -0.27 20.60 -10.82
CA ALA A 96 1.03 20.10 -10.39
C ALA A 96 0.95 18.98 -9.32
N GLU A 97 -0.10 18.96 -8.50
CA GLU A 97 -0.28 18.01 -7.41
C GLU A 97 -1.17 16.81 -7.81
N ARG A 98 -1.84 16.87 -8.98
CA ARG A 98 -2.81 15.84 -9.40
C ARG A 98 -2.22 14.44 -9.42
N GLY A 99 -0.97 14.29 -9.83
CA GLY A 99 -0.28 13.00 -9.87
C GLY A 99 -0.18 12.36 -8.49
N LEU A 100 0.25 13.15 -7.49
CA LEU A 100 0.37 12.71 -6.10
C LEU A 100 -1.00 12.33 -5.51
N TYR A 101 -2.03 13.19 -5.69
CA TYR A 101 -3.37 12.90 -5.14
C TYR A 101 -4.03 11.69 -5.81
N ARG A 102 -3.80 11.48 -7.11
CA ARG A 102 -4.23 10.26 -7.79
C ARG A 102 -3.52 9.03 -7.25
N PHE A 103 -2.22 9.13 -7.00
CA PHE A 103 -1.46 8.07 -6.38
C PHE A 103 -2.03 7.71 -5.00
N MET A 104 -2.25 8.70 -4.14
CA MET A 104 -2.83 8.52 -2.82
C MET A 104 -4.24 7.89 -2.87
N PHE A 105 -5.04 8.23 -3.88
CA PHE A 105 -6.37 7.64 -4.08
C PHE A 105 -6.28 6.16 -4.49
N ILE A 106 -5.43 5.82 -5.45
CA ILE A 106 -5.33 4.48 -6.04
C ILE A 106 -4.71 3.49 -5.07
N PHE A 107 -3.56 3.85 -4.46
CA PHE A 107 -2.71 2.91 -3.75
C PHE A 107 -2.98 2.90 -2.24
N SER A 108 -3.39 1.72 -1.75
CA SER A 108 -3.65 1.46 -0.33
C SER A 108 -2.45 0.78 0.33
N ASN A 109 -2.29 0.94 1.63
CA ASN A 109 -1.23 0.32 2.43
C ASN A 109 -1.52 -1.17 2.67
N THR A 110 -1.57 -1.94 1.60
CA THR A 110 -1.94 -3.35 1.63
C THR A 110 -0.81 -4.27 2.08
N GLY A 111 0.45 -3.90 1.80
CA GLY A 111 1.60 -4.71 2.18
C GLY A 111 1.95 -4.63 3.67
N PHE A 112 2.04 -3.41 4.21
CA PHE A 112 2.51 -3.22 5.59
C PHE A 112 1.39 -3.31 6.63
N LEU A 113 0.19 -2.82 6.29
CA LEU A 113 -0.95 -2.85 7.19
C LEU A 113 -1.98 -3.90 6.78
N GLY A 114 -2.24 -4.04 5.50
CA GLY A 114 -3.28 -4.94 5.00
C GLY A 114 -3.02 -6.39 5.33
N TYR A 115 -1.77 -6.87 5.17
CA TYR A 115 -1.42 -8.26 5.45
C TYR A 115 -1.73 -8.65 6.90
N PRO A 116 -1.16 -7.98 7.92
CA PRO A 116 -1.45 -8.33 9.33
C PRO A 116 -2.91 -8.09 9.73
N VAL A 117 -3.58 -7.09 9.16
CA VAL A 117 -4.99 -6.84 9.45
C VAL A 117 -5.87 -7.97 8.90
N VAL A 118 -5.69 -8.34 7.65
CA VAL A 118 -6.46 -9.42 7.03
C VAL A 118 -6.21 -10.76 7.72
N GLU A 119 -4.95 -11.07 8.06
CA GLU A 119 -4.60 -12.30 8.77
C GLU A 119 -5.23 -12.35 10.17
N SER A 120 -5.24 -11.22 10.90
CA SER A 120 -5.86 -11.14 12.22
C SER A 120 -7.39 -11.26 12.18
N LEU A 121 -8.03 -10.83 11.10
CA LEU A 121 -9.48 -10.85 10.94
C LEU A 121 -10.00 -12.18 10.38
N LEU A 122 -9.27 -12.79 9.45
CA LEU A 122 -9.74 -13.89 8.61
C LEU A 122 -8.87 -15.15 8.70
N GLY A 123 -7.78 -15.10 9.47
CA GLY A 123 -6.87 -16.23 9.66
C GLY A 123 -5.83 -16.35 8.54
N SER A 124 -4.94 -17.37 8.68
CA SER A 124 -3.79 -17.59 7.79
C SER A 124 -4.18 -17.92 6.33
N GLY A 125 -5.34 -18.53 6.11
CA GLY A 125 -5.84 -18.79 4.75
C GLY A 125 -6.06 -17.54 3.90
N ALA A 126 -6.22 -16.37 4.53
CA ALA A 126 -6.36 -15.10 3.81
C ALA A 126 -5.05 -14.58 3.23
N ALA A 127 -3.92 -14.99 3.78
CA ALA A 127 -2.57 -14.56 3.37
C ALA A 127 -2.33 -14.73 1.87
N PHE A 128 -2.85 -15.82 1.31
CA PHE A 128 -2.78 -16.11 -0.12
C PHE A 128 -3.41 -15.02 -1.01
N TYR A 129 -4.64 -14.60 -0.68
CA TYR A 129 -5.36 -13.56 -1.44
C TYR A 129 -4.65 -12.22 -1.32
N VAL A 130 -4.14 -11.91 -0.11
CA VAL A 130 -3.34 -10.71 0.14
C VAL A 130 -2.09 -10.72 -0.73
N THR A 131 -1.39 -11.86 -0.81
CA THR A 131 -0.18 -11.99 -1.63
C THR A 131 -0.45 -11.64 -3.08
N ILE A 132 -1.49 -12.20 -3.71
CA ILE A 132 -1.84 -11.88 -5.09
C ILE A 132 -2.19 -10.39 -5.22
N PHE A 133 -2.97 -9.83 -4.29
CA PHE A 133 -3.32 -8.42 -4.32
C PHE A 133 -2.08 -7.52 -4.23
N VAL A 134 -1.15 -7.85 -3.33
CA VAL A 134 0.11 -7.11 -3.13
C VAL A 134 1.02 -7.21 -4.35
N LEU A 135 1.07 -8.35 -5.06
CA LEU A 135 1.83 -8.46 -6.30
C LEU A 135 1.31 -7.48 -7.36
N PHE A 136 0.00 -7.41 -7.56
CA PHE A 136 -0.61 -6.43 -8.47
C PHE A 136 -0.43 -5.00 -7.98
N PHE A 137 -0.58 -4.75 -6.66
CA PHE A 137 -0.23 -3.46 -6.06
C PHE A 137 1.17 -3.03 -6.47
N GLN A 138 2.17 -3.88 -6.27
CA GLN A 138 3.57 -3.56 -6.59
C GLN A 138 3.75 -3.29 -8.08
N LEU A 139 3.17 -4.15 -8.93
CA LEU A 139 3.26 -3.96 -10.39
C LEU A 139 2.71 -2.60 -10.83
N PHE A 140 1.49 -2.25 -10.38
CA PHE A 140 0.86 -0.96 -10.72
C PHE A 140 1.54 0.23 -10.04
N CYS A 141 1.97 0.08 -8.79
CA CYS A 141 2.62 1.14 -8.01
C CYS A 141 3.94 1.57 -8.66
N TRP A 142 4.79 0.61 -9.00
CA TRP A 142 6.11 0.90 -9.56
C TRP A 142 6.12 1.18 -11.06
N SER A 143 5.05 0.85 -11.78
CA SER A 143 4.88 1.22 -13.19
C SER A 143 4.09 2.53 -13.33
N TYR A 144 2.78 2.45 -13.16
CA TYR A 144 1.86 3.57 -13.33
C TYR A 144 1.99 4.61 -12.21
N GLY A 145 2.07 4.17 -10.96
CA GLY A 145 2.21 5.04 -9.80
C GLY A 145 3.48 5.89 -9.85
N ALA A 146 4.61 5.27 -10.18
CA ALA A 146 5.87 6.00 -10.38
C ALA A 146 5.79 7.04 -11.51
N SER A 147 5.02 6.77 -12.57
CA SER A 147 4.76 7.72 -13.65
C SER A 147 3.94 8.93 -13.16
N LEU A 148 2.95 8.72 -12.29
CA LEU A 148 2.17 9.79 -11.68
C LEU A 148 3.03 10.73 -10.83
N MET A 149 3.96 10.18 -10.05
CA MET A 149 4.86 10.95 -9.18
C MET A 149 5.85 11.82 -9.95
N ARG A 150 6.21 11.42 -11.18
CA ARG A 150 7.08 12.20 -12.07
C ARG A 150 6.38 13.40 -12.73
N GLY A 151 5.10 13.62 -12.48
CA GLY A 151 4.34 14.68 -13.12
C GLY A 151 4.08 14.46 -14.62
N ALA A 152 4.16 13.22 -15.10
CA ALA A 152 3.90 12.90 -16.50
C ALA A 152 2.43 13.19 -16.86
N ALA A 153 2.20 14.18 -17.72
CA ALA A 153 0.86 14.56 -18.18
C ALA A 153 0.12 13.41 -18.92
N ARG A 154 0.86 12.49 -19.50
CA ARG A 154 0.34 11.28 -20.13
C ARG A 154 1.15 10.07 -19.68
N PHE A 155 0.48 8.99 -19.31
CA PHE A 155 1.13 7.71 -19.11
C PHE A 155 1.83 7.29 -20.41
N ARG A 156 3.15 7.22 -20.36
CA ARG A 156 3.96 6.57 -21.40
C ARG A 156 4.57 5.34 -20.75
N PHE A 157 4.17 4.17 -21.22
CA PHE A 157 4.82 2.94 -20.80
C PHE A 157 6.30 3.02 -21.21
N GLN A 158 7.16 3.04 -20.19
CA GLN A 158 8.60 3.05 -20.42
C GLN A 158 9.13 1.66 -20.14
N TRP A 159 9.65 1.00 -21.15
CA TRP A 159 10.32 -0.30 -20.99
C TRP A 159 11.41 -0.28 -19.90
N LYS A 160 12.03 0.88 -19.68
CA LYS A 160 12.96 1.09 -18.55
C LYS A 160 12.30 0.87 -17.18
N ALA A 161 10.99 1.03 -17.03
CA ALA A 161 10.28 0.76 -15.79
C ALA A 161 10.32 -0.73 -15.42
N LEU A 162 10.38 -1.64 -16.38
CA LEU A 162 10.53 -3.07 -16.14
C LEU A 162 11.89 -3.43 -15.50
N ARG A 163 12.88 -2.56 -15.65
CA ARG A 163 14.20 -2.72 -15.01
C ARG A 163 14.23 -2.22 -13.57
N GLN A 164 13.15 -1.63 -13.08
CA GLN A 164 13.08 -1.26 -11.66
C GLN A 164 13.06 -2.53 -10.81
N PRO A 165 13.88 -2.60 -9.73
CA PRO A 165 14.00 -3.80 -8.91
C PRO A 165 12.66 -4.32 -8.38
N CYS A 166 11.76 -3.42 -7.96
CA CYS A 166 10.45 -3.82 -7.46
C CYS A 166 9.52 -4.38 -8.55
N VAL A 167 9.59 -3.85 -9.79
CA VAL A 167 8.80 -4.39 -10.91
C VAL A 167 9.33 -5.74 -11.33
N ALA A 168 10.65 -5.88 -11.46
CA ALA A 168 11.29 -7.15 -11.78
C ALA A 168 10.97 -8.21 -10.70
N ALA A 169 11.06 -7.84 -9.42
CA ALA A 169 10.69 -8.70 -8.30
C ALA A 169 9.22 -9.09 -8.34
N SER A 170 8.30 -8.18 -8.70
CA SER A 170 6.86 -8.48 -8.82
C SER A 170 6.58 -9.49 -9.93
N LEU A 171 7.23 -9.34 -11.10
CA LEU A 171 7.09 -10.28 -12.21
C LEU A 171 7.67 -11.64 -11.86
N ALA A 172 8.87 -11.68 -11.25
CA ALA A 172 9.50 -12.91 -10.78
C ALA A 172 8.65 -13.61 -9.72
N ALA A 173 8.15 -12.86 -8.74
CA ALA A 173 7.26 -13.37 -7.69
C ALA A 173 5.99 -13.98 -8.28
N PHE A 174 5.37 -13.33 -9.26
CA PHE A 174 4.18 -13.85 -9.94
C PHE A 174 4.48 -15.14 -10.72
N ALA A 175 5.61 -15.19 -11.42
CA ALA A 175 6.05 -16.39 -12.14
C ALA A 175 6.33 -17.56 -11.19
N VAL A 176 7.05 -17.31 -10.09
CA VAL A 176 7.31 -18.31 -9.03
C VAL A 176 5.99 -18.81 -8.46
N TYR A 177 5.07 -17.92 -8.16
CA TYR A 177 3.76 -18.28 -7.64
C TYR A 177 2.97 -19.19 -8.61
N LEU A 178 2.93 -18.82 -9.92
CA LEU A 178 2.23 -19.64 -10.93
C LEU A 178 2.89 -20.99 -11.16
N SER A 179 4.23 -21.06 -11.10
CA SER A 179 4.98 -22.33 -11.29
C SER A 179 4.72 -23.34 -10.18
N GLY A 180 4.33 -22.86 -8.96
CA GLY A 180 4.19 -23.68 -7.77
C GLY A 180 5.50 -24.23 -7.22
N TRP A 181 6.61 -23.62 -7.64
CA TRP A 181 7.90 -23.96 -7.09
C TRP A 181 7.94 -23.65 -5.59
N GLN A 182 8.30 -24.65 -4.80
CA GLN A 182 8.52 -24.48 -3.36
C GLN A 182 10.02 -24.27 -3.13
N PRO A 183 10.42 -23.08 -2.72
CA PRO A 183 11.83 -22.80 -2.48
C PRO A 183 12.33 -23.51 -1.22
N PRO A 184 13.65 -23.77 -1.12
CA PRO A 184 14.25 -24.21 0.13
C PRO A 184 13.94 -23.22 1.26
N ALA A 185 13.65 -23.72 2.46
CA ALA A 185 13.29 -22.90 3.62
C ALA A 185 14.34 -21.80 3.92
N LEU A 186 15.63 -22.12 3.75
CA LEU A 186 16.71 -21.15 3.93
C LEU A 186 16.60 -19.97 2.97
N LEU A 187 16.24 -20.20 1.69
CA LEU A 187 16.08 -19.14 0.71
C LEU A 187 14.92 -18.22 1.10
N HIS A 188 13.74 -18.80 1.44
CA HIS A 188 12.60 -18.02 1.88
C HIS A 188 12.92 -17.18 3.13
N GLN A 189 13.54 -17.80 4.16
CA GLN A 189 13.91 -17.11 5.39
C GLN A 189 14.90 -15.98 5.14
N THR A 190 15.92 -16.20 4.30
CA THR A 190 16.93 -15.17 3.97
C THR A 190 16.30 -13.98 3.25
N VAL A 191 15.48 -14.24 2.22
CA VAL A 191 14.79 -13.19 1.47
C VAL A 191 13.82 -12.44 2.36
N LYS A 192 13.07 -13.15 3.21
CA LYS A 192 12.14 -12.56 4.18
C LYS A 192 12.87 -11.69 5.19
N TYR A 193 14.02 -12.16 5.74
CA TYR A 193 14.80 -11.41 6.73
C TYR A 193 15.22 -10.03 6.22
N VAL A 194 15.69 -9.95 4.97
CA VAL A 194 16.01 -8.67 4.33
C VAL A 194 14.74 -7.85 4.03
N GLY A 195 13.68 -8.50 3.57
CA GLY A 195 12.40 -7.87 3.26
C GLY A 195 11.71 -7.23 4.46
N ASP A 196 11.82 -7.85 5.63
CA ASP A 196 11.19 -7.39 6.88
C ASP A 196 11.72 -6.02 7.37
N ILE A 197 12.90 -5.59 6.91
CA ILE A 197 13.46 -4.26 7.17
C ILE A 197 12.57 -3.16 6.57
N THR A 198 11.83 -3.45 5.51
CA THR A 198 11.05 -2.47 4.76
C THR A 198 10.06 -1.72 5.66
N SER A 199 9.21 -2.44 6.40
CA SER A 199 8.15 -1.84 7.21
C SER A 199 8.67 -0.86 8.27
N PRO A 200 9.62 -1.21 9.15
CA PRO A 200 10.11 -0.29 10.16
C PRO A 200 10.85 0.91 9.54
N VAL A 201 11.66 0.71 8.51
CA VAL A 201 12.41 1.81 7.87
C VAL A 201 11.46 2.81 7.21
N VAL A 202 10.40 2.34 6.55
CA VAL A 202 9.39 3.23 5.94
C VAL A 202 8.67 4.05 7.01
N MET A 203 8.35 3.48 8.16
CA MET A 203 7.73 4.21 9.27
C MET A 203 8.68 5.25 9.88
N LEU A 204 9.97 4.94 10.00
CA LEU A 204 10.99 5.91 10.40
C LEU A 204 11.06 7.10 9.42
N ILE A 205 11.04 6.83 8.11
CA ILE A 205 11.02 7.87 7.06
C ILE A 205 9.80 8.78 7.21
N VAL A 206 8.61 8.20 7.40
CA VAL A 206 7.38 8.97 7.60
C VAL A 206 7.49 9.84 8.86
N GLY A 207 7.94 9.27 9.99
CA GLY A 207 8.12 9.99 11.24
C GLY A 207 9.12 11.13 11.14
N CYS A 208 10.27 10.90 10.50
CA CYS A 208 11.26 11.94 10.23
C CYS A 208 10.69 13.07 9.35
N SER A 209 9.91 12.73 8.33
CA SER A 209 9.25 13.69 7.46
C SER A 209 8.27 14.57 8.26
N LEU A 210 7.46 13.97 9.13
CA LEU A 210 6.53 14.69 10.00
C LEU A 210 7.23 15.65 10.97
N ALA A 211 8.42 15.29 11.48
CA ALA A 211 9.22 16.11 12.39
C ALA A 211 9.74 17.41 11.75
N GLN A 212 9.87 17.42 10.42
CA GLN A 212 10.32 18.59 9.64
C GLN A 212 9.15 19.51 9.27
N MET A 213 7.91 19.10 9.52
CA MET A 213 6.71 19.88 9.19
C MET A 213 6.22 20.67 10.38
N ARG A 214 5.54 21.79 10.10
CA ARG A 214 4.73 22.50 11.09
C ARG A 214 3.42 21.73 11.31
N PHE A 215 2.93 21.70 12.55
CA PHE A 215 1.66 21.04 12.89
C PHE A 215 0.50 21.42 11.95
N LYS A 216 0.43 22.72 11.59
CA LYS A 216 -0.56 23.25 10.67
C LYS A 216 -0.45 22.67 9.24
N GLN A 217 0.73 22.25 8.82
CA GLN A 217 0.94 21.61 7.51
C GLN A 217 0.46 20.17 7.51
N ILE A 218 0.59 19.45 8.63
CA ILE A 218 0.14 18.07 8.77
C ILE A 218 -1.38 17.98 8.72
N PHE A 219 -2.07 18.88 9.43
CA PHE A 219 -3.52 18.82 9.63
C PHE A 219 -4.31 19.88 8.85
N GLY A 220 -3.64 20.84 8.20
CA GLY A 220 -4.27 22.02 7.61
C GLY A 220 -4.94 21.83 6.25
N SER A 221 -4.72 20.70 5.58
CA SER A 221 -5.26 20.50 4.24
C SER A 221 -6.59 19.74 4.26
N TRP A 222 -7.70 20.45 4.06
CA TRP A 222 -9.03 19.83 3.94
C TRP A 222 -9.08 18.76 2.82
N ARG A 223 -8.27 18.93 1.76
CA ARG A 223 -8.20 17.97 0.65
C ARG A 223 -7.71 16.60 1.09
N ILE A 224 -6.79 16.55 2.06
CA ILE A 224 -6.29 15.29 2.61
C ILE A 224 -7.40 14.56 3.37
N TYR A 225 -8.20 15.29 4.17
CA TYR A 225 -9.34 14.68 4.87
C TYR A 225 -10.41 14.19 3.90
N ALA A 226 -10.75 15.00 2.90
CA ALA A 226 -11.74 14.61 1.90
C ALA A 226 -11.25 13.42 1.05
N LEU A 227 -9.95 13.40 0.67
CA LEU A 227 -9.35 12.25 0.00
C LEU A 227 -9.37 11.00 0.89
N SER A 228 -9.05 11.15 2.18
CA SER A 228 -9.09 10.05 3.15
C SER A 228 -10.51 9.52 3.32
N ALA A 229 -11.52 10.38 3.38
CA ALA A 229 -12.92 9.96 3.46
C ALA A 229 -13.36 9.20 2.19
N LEU A 230 -12.98 9.69 0.99
CA LEU A 230 -13.25 8.98 -0.26
C LEU A 230 -12.57 7.61 -0.26
N LYS A 231 -11.31 7.54 0.16
CA LYS A 231 -10.52 6.32 0.15
C LYS A 231 -10.96 5.30 1.19
N LEU A 232 -11.23 5.74 2.42
CA LEU A 232 -11.51 4.85 3.54
C LEU A 232 -13.00 4.47 3.66
N ALA A 233 -13.89 5.22 3.01
CA ALA A 233 -15.32 4.95 3.04
C ALA A 233 -15.91 4.72 1.64
N ALA A 234 -15.84 5.71 0.73
CA ALA A 234 -16.51 5.61 -0.56
C ALA A 234 -15.96 4.46 -1.43
N VAL A 235 -14.63 4.30 -1.50
CA VAL A 235 -13.99 3.24 -2.30
C VAL A 235 -14.39 1.84 -1.82
N PRO A 236 -14.27 1.48 -0.53
CA PRO A 236 -14.68 0.14 -0.09
C PRO A 236 -16.19 -0.11 -0.20
N LEU A 237 -17.03 0.89 0.03
CA LEU A 237 -18.49 0.76 -0.15
C LEU A 237 -18.86 0.47 -1.60
N LEU A 238 -18.31 1.23 -2.54
CA LEU A 238 -18.53 1.01 -3.98
C LEU A 238 -17.96 -0.33 -4.42
N ALA A 239 -16.75 -0.68 -3.96
CA ALA A 239 -16.12 -1.95 -4.29
C ALA A 239 -16.94 -3.12 -3.76
N TYR A 240 -17.40 -3.10 -2.51
CA TYR A 240 -18.26 -4.13 -1.95
C TYR A 240 -19.55 -4.26 -2.73
N ALA A 241 -20.24 -3.13 -3.05
CA ALA A 241 -21.47 -3.13 -3.81
C ALA A 241 -21.34 -3.80 -5.19
N VAL A 242 -20.18 -3.62 -5.86
CA VAL A 242 -19.90 -4.26 -7.15
C VAL A 242 -19.42 -5.71 -6.98
N LEU A 243 -18.44 -5.94 -6.09
CA LEU A 243 -17.79 -7.24 -5.95
C LEU A 243 -18.74 -8.33 -5.43
N ARG A 244 -19.74 -7.99 -4.60
CA ARG A 244 -20.74 -8.94 -4.13
C ARG A 244 -21.57 -9.57 -5.25
N HIS A 245 -21.66 -8.94 -6.40
CA HIS A 245 -22.37 -9.47 -7.58
C HIS A 245 -21.46 -10.27 -8.52
N VAL A 246 -20.13 -10.11 -8.38
CA VAL A 246 -19.13 -10.76 -9.24
C VAL A 246 -18.52 -11.98 -8.56
N LEU A 247 -18.32 -11.90 -7.24
CA LEU A 247 -17.71 -12.95 -6.44
C LEU A 247 -18.77 -13.81 -5.75
N THR A 248 -18.74 -15.11 -6.04
CA THR A 248 -19.53 -16.11 -5.31
C THR A 248 -18.84 -16.58 -4.02
N ASN A 249 -17.53 -16.35 -3.91
CA ASN A 249 -16.74 -16.69 -2.73
C ASN A 249 -16.75 -15.52 -1.75
N GLU A 250 -17.54 -15.63 -0.68
CA GLU A 250 -17.67 -14.61 0.37
C GLU A 250 -16.34 -14.33 1.08
N PHE A 251 -15.49 -15.33 1.22
CA PHE A 251 -14.16 -15.16 1.84
C PHE A 251 -13.28 -14.25 0.99
N ALA A 252 -13.23 -14.47 -0.34
CA ALA A 252 -12.50 -13.60 -1.26
C ALA A 252 -13.08 -12.18 -1.27
N LEU A 253 -14.41 -12.04 -1.24
CA LEU A 253 -15.09 -10.75 -1.14
C LEU A 253 -14.65 -9.99 0.11
N CYS A 254 -14.64 -10.67 1.27
CA CYS A 254 -14.23 -10.07 2.53
C CYS A 254 -12.76 -9.62 2.47
N VAL A 255 -11.83 -10.49 2.05
CA VAL A 255 -10.40 -10.15 1.93
C VAL A 255 -10.18 -8.93 1.04
N LEU A 256 -10.75 -8.93 -0.19
CA LEU A 256 -10.55 -7.82 -1.13
C LEU A 256 -11.14 -6.51 -0.60
N THR A 257 -12.30 -6.57 0.04
CA THR A 257 -12.94 -5.39 0.65
C THR A 257 -12.08 -4.82 1.78
N VAL A 258 -11.56 -5.68 2.69
CA VAL A 258 -10.65 -5.25 3.76
C VAL A 258 -9.41 -4.58 3.19
N LEU A 259 -8.80 -5.13 2.13
CA LEU A 259 -7.63 -4.54 1.50
C LEU A 259 -7.92 -3.16 0.87
N LEU A 260 -9.13 -2.94 0.40
CA LEU A 260 -9.56 -1.63 -0.13
C LEU A 260 -9.89 -0.64 0.98
N CYS A 261 -10.22 -1.09 2.22
CA CYS A 261 -10.35 -0.24 3.40
C CYS A 261 -9.01 0.28 3.95
N MET A 262 -7.87 -0.23 3.44
CA MET A 262 -6.56 0.19 3.94
C MET A 262 -6.27 1.67 3.62
N PRO A 263 -5.55 2.39 4.52
CA PRO A 263 -5.18 3.79 4.33
C PRO A 263 -4.23 3.98 3.16
N ILE A 264 -3.86 5.23 2.90
CA ILE A 264 -2.91 5.60 1.83
C ILE A 264 -1.59 4.85 2.02
N ALA A 265 -1.07 4.31 0.91
CA ALA A 265 0.17 3.56 0.90
C ALA A 265 1.36 4.41 1.38
N THR A 266 2.20 3.86 2.25
CA THR A 266 3.44 4.51 2.71
C THR A 266 4.46 4.69 1.59
N ASN A 267 4.35 3.92 0.51
CA ASN A 267 5.11 4.12 -0.72
C ASN A 267 4.90 5.53 -1.31
N THR A 268 3.81 6.22 -0.96
CA THR A 268 3.58 7.63 -1.34
C THR A 268 4.72 8.52 -0.88
N THR A 269 5.12 8.41 0.39
CA THR A 269 6.23 9.19 0.95
C THR A 269 7.57 8.80 0.32
N ILE A 270 7.82 7.49 0.16
CA ILE A 270 9.06 6.99 -0.46
C ILE A 270 9.22 7.55 -1.88
N LEU A 271 8.17 7.41 -2.70
CA LEU A 271 8.19 7.86 -4.09
C LEU A 271 8.23 9.39 -4.21
N SER A 272 7.64 10.13 -3.24
CA SER A 272 7.76 11.59 -3.23
C SER A 272 9.21 12.02 -3.05
N TYR A 273 9.97 11.39 -2.16
CA TYR A 273 11.41 11.63 -2.02
C TYR A 273 12.20 11.25 -3.26
N GLN A 274 11.84 10.14 -3.90
CA GLN A 274 12.57 9.63 -5.06
C GLN A 274 12.34 10.47 -6.32
N TYR A 275 11.12 10.98 -6.52
CA TYR A 275 10.72 11.66 -7.75
C TYR A 275 10.47 13.17 -7.59
N GLY A 276 10.69 13.73 -6.39
CA GLY A 276 10.55 15.16 -6.13
C GLY A 276 9.11 15.67 -6.11
N ALA A 277 8.14 14.78 -5.77
CA ALA A 277 6.76 15.23 -5.51
C ALA A 277 6.65 15.89 -4.13
N ASP A 278 5.49 16.50 -3.82
CA ASP A 278 5.28 17.18 -2.53
C ASP A 278 5.35 16.17 -1.35
N GLU A 279 6.50 16.15 -0.69
CA GLU A 279 6.81 15.28 0.46
C GLU A 279 5.91 15.58 1.66
N THR A 280 5.52 16.87 1.82
CA THR A 280 4.63 17.33 2.89
C THR A 280 3.22 16.77 2.72
N ALA A 281 2.64 16.93 1.54
CA ALA A 281 1.31 16.39 1.24
C ALA A 281 1.31 14.86 1.27
N ALA A 282 2.38 14.20 0.78
CA ALA A 282 2.54 12.76 0.80
C ALA A 282 2.52 12.21 2.24
N SER A 283 3.38 12.73 3.11
CA SER A 283 3.52 12.26 4.49
C SER A 283 2.31 12.61 5.35
N SER A 284 1.71 13.80 5.15
CA SER A 284 0.45 14.17 5.80
C SER A 284 -0.69 13.25 5.38
N GLY A 285 -0.79 12.92 4.10
CA GLY A 285 -1.80 11.99 3.58
C GLY A 285 -1.68 10.59 4.19
N VAL A 286 -0.48 10.05 4.25
CA VAL A 286 -0.20 8.75 4.88
C VAL A 286 -0.56 8.80 6.36
N PHE A 287 -0.09 9.79 7.10
CA PHE A 287 -0.33 9.89 8.54
C PHE A 287 -1.82 10.05 8.88
N VAL A 288 -2.48 11.05 8.26
CA VAL A 288 -3.90 11.34 8.54
C VAL A 288 -4.79 10.16 8.16
N SER A 289 -4.58 9.56 7.00
CA SER A 289 -5.39 8.39 6.59
C SER A 289 -5.15 7.18 7.49
N THR A 290 -3.89 6.95 7.95
CA THR A 290 -3.57 5.86 8.88
C THR A 290 -4.22 6.09 10.24
N LEU A 291 -4.23 7.34 10.72
CA LEU A 291 -4.91 7.68 11.97
C LEU A 291 -6.43 7.47 11.87
N LEU A 292 -7.05 7.93 10.78
CA LEU A 292 -8.48 7.75 10.54
C LEU A 292 -8.85 6.27 10.34
N SER A 293 -7.94 5.46 9.80
CA SER A 293 -8.20 4.05 9.55
C SER A 293 -8.39 3.22 10.83
N LEU A 294 -7.89 3.70 11.98
CA LEU A 294 -8.17 3.10 13.30
C LEU A 294 -9.67 2.98 13.59
N LEU A 295 -10.44 3.96 13.17
CA LEU A 295 -11.89 3.99 13.34
C LEU A 295 -12.64 3.46 12.14
N THR A 296 -12.16 3.78 10.94
CA THR A 296 -12.91 3.45 9.72
C THR A 296 -12.84 1.97 9.36
N ILE A 297 -11.72 1.26 9.62
CA ILE A 297 -11.64 -0.17 9.32
C ILE A 297 -12.65 -0.97 10.16
N PRO A 298 -12.67 -0.87 11.51
CA PRO A 298 -13.68 -1.57 12.32
C PRO A 298 -15.11 -1.20 11.93
N LEU A 299 -15.37 0.09 11.67
CA LEU A 299 -16.69 0.57 11.28
C LEU A 299 -17.14 -0.04 9.95
N MET A 300 -16.28 -0.08 8.94
CA MET A 300 -16.57 -0.69 7.64
C MET A 300 -16.81 -2.20 7.76
N MET A 301 -16.02 -2.89 8.58
CA MET A 301 -16.21 -4.33 8.80
C MET A 301 -17.56 -4.61 9.47
N LYS A 302 -17.93 -3.82 10.48
CA LYS A 302 -19.25 -3.94 11.11
C LYS A 302 -20.40 -3.63 10.15
N LEU A 303 -20.25 -2.58 9.33
CA LEU A 303 -21.28 -2.14 8.40
C LEU A 303 -21.51 -3.14 7.25
N LEU A 304 -20.45 -3.72 6.70
CA LEU A 304 -20.52 -4.54 5.50
C LEU A 304 -20.69 -6.04 5.78
N PHE A 305 -20.18 -6.52 6.91
CA PHE A 305 -20.16 -7.96 7.25
C PHE A 305 -20.84 -8.29 8.59
N GLY A 306 -21.30 -7.29 9.34
CA GLY A 306 -22.02 -7.49 10.61
C GLY A 306 -21.15 -8.01 11.77
N THR A 307 -19.83 -7.91 11.64
CA THR A 307 -18.85 -8.48 12.60
C THR A 307 -18.26 -7.43 13.54
#